data_07c4705d6ff30f134c2eeaf4c91b73d7
#
_entry.id   07c4705d6ff30f134c2eeaf4c91b73d7
#
_cell.length_a   1.000
_cell.length_b   1.000
_cell.length_c   1.000
_cell.angle_alpha   90.00
_cell.angle_beta   90.00
_cell.angle_gamma   90.00
#
_symmetry.space_group_name_H-M   'P 1'
#
loop_
_entity.id
_entity.type
_entity.pdbx_description
1 polymer ?
#
loop_
_entity_poly.entity_id
_entity_poly.type
_entity_poly.pdbx_seq_one_letter_code
_entity_poly.pdbx_strand_id
1 'polypeptide(L)'
;MSQKSDNTKTPHIAKIISGVILGVILFAGLYVVGIYFDLYGKTRDAGVIQAGGLAPEILSQRVDVQQATIEQMDENDEAQILFGDLHVHSTFSTDAFLWSMPLYGGEGVYPIADACDYARYCSGIDFWAITDHAEATTKKRWSQTKQSLRDCNARAGDPSNPD
;
A
#
# COMPACT_ATOMS: atom_id res chain seq x y z
N MET A 1 33.24 -27.98 54.90
CA MET A 1 32.96 -28.42 53.52
C MET A 1 32.69 -27.16 52.69
N SER A 2 33.67 -26.75 51.88
CA SER A 2 33.56 -25.55 51.02
C SER A 2 32.99 -26.00 49.65
N GLN A 3 31.77 -25.57 49.31
CA GLN A 3 31.21 -25.76 47.96
C GLN A 3 31.97 -24.87 46.98
N LYS A 4 32.79 -25.49 46.15
CA LYS A 4 33.38 -24.85 44.99
C LYS A 4 32.27 -24.59 43.96
N SER A 5 31.81 -23.35 43.84
CA SER A 5 30.89 -22.89 42.79
C SER A 5 31.51 -23.19 41.42
N ASP A 6 30.86 -24.01 40.65
CA ASP A 6 31.26 -24.37 39.28
C ASP A 6 30.98 -23.20 38.34
N ASN A 7 31.99 -22.33 38.19
CA ASN A 7 31.91 -21.08 37.44
C ASN A 7 32.27 -21.26 35.93
N THR A 8 32.20 -22.51 35.43
CA THR A 8 32.61 -22.82 34.05
C THR A 8 31.50 -22.69 33.02
N LYS A 9 30.24 -22.64 33.46
CA LYS A 9 29.07 -22.57 32.55
C LYS A 9 28.72 -21.15 32.07
N THR A 10 29.09 -20.11 32.82
CA THR A 10 28.77 -18.72 32.49
C THR A 10 29.41 -18.21 31.21
N PRO A 11 30.67 -18.52 30.84
CA PRO A 11 31.26 -18.02 29.61
C PRO A 11 30.64 -18.62 28.32
N HIS A 12 30.14 -19.85 28.38
CA HIS A 12 29.50 -20.46 27.22
C HIS A 12 28.11 -19.86 26.93
N ILE A 13 27.33 -19.61 27.97
CA ILE A 13 26.02 -18.98 27.87
C ILE A 13 26.15 -17.56 27.30
N ALA A 14 27.12 -16.79 27.82
CA ALA A 14 27.39 -15.44 27.34
C ALA A 14 27.77 -15.41 25.85
N LYS A 15 28.57 -16.36 25.36
CA LYS A 15 28.93 -16.48 23.94
C LYS A 15 27.70 -16.83 23.07
N ILE A 16 26.82 -17.73 23.54
CA ILE A 16 25.60 -18.08 22.85
C ILE A 16 24.66 -16.86 22.74
N ILE A 17 24.44 -16.16 23.84
CA ILE A 17 23.62 -14.94 23.88
C ILE A 17 24.18 -13.89 22.92
N SER A 18 25.51 -13.61 23.00
CA SER A 18 26.16 -12.67 22.09
C SER A 18 26.02 -13.08 20.62
N GLY A 19 26.15 -14.37 20.32
CA GLY A 19 25.94 -14.89 18.96
C GLY A 19 24.50 -14.70 18.45
N VAL A 20 23.51 -14.95 19.30
CA VAL A 20 22.08 -14.71 18.98
C VAL A 20 21.81 -13.24 18.75
N ILE A 21 22.31 -12.36 19.64
CA ILE A 21 22.14 -10.90 19.49
C ILE A 21 22.77 -10.42 18.17
N LEU A 22 24.01 -10.86 17.88
CA LEU A 22 24.66 -10.50 16.62
C LEU A 22 23.88 -11.00 15.40
N GLY A 23 23.37 -12.22 15.46
CA GLY A 23 22.53 -12.81 14.41
C GLY A 23 21.27 -11.97 14.16
N VAL A 24 20.58 -11.56 15.22
CA VAL A 24 19.39 -10.69 15.12
C VAL A 24 19.72 -9.34 14.51
N ILE A 25 20.83 -8.71 14.95
CA ILE A 25 21.29 -7.42 14.41
C ILE A 25 21.63 -7.54 12.91
N LEU A 26 22.35 -8.60 12.52
CA LEU A 26 22.67 -8.83 11.11
C LEU A 26 21.42 -9.07 10.27
N PHE A 27 20.48 -9.86 10.76
CA PHE A 27 19.21 -10.12 10.06
C PHE A 27 18.40 -8.82 9.89
N ALA A 28 18.26 -8.03 10.97
CA ALA A 28 17.60 -6.74 10.91
C ALA A 28 18.30 -5.77 9.93
N GLY A 29 19.63 -5.75 9.94
CA GLY A 29 20.41 -4.96 8.99
C GLY A 29 20.19 -5.37 7.54
N LEU A 30 20.21 -6.66 7.25
CA LEU A 30 19.94 -7.18 5.90
C LEU A 30 18.50 -6.89 5.46
N TYR A 31 17.54 -6.97 6.37
CA TYR A 31 16.15 -6.64 6.09
C TYR A 31 16.00 -5.14 5.73
N VAL A 32 16.63 -4.24 6.50
CA VAL A 32 16.64 -2.80 6.19
C VAL A 32 17.32 -2.51 4.85
N VAL A 33 18.41 -3.21 4.54
CA VAL A 33 19.07 -3.12 3.23
C VAL A 33 18.11 -3.57 2.12
N GLY A 34 17.37 -4.65 2.32
CA GLY A 34 16.36 -5.12 1.37
C GLY A 34 15.28 -4.07 1.11
N ILE A 35 14.78 -3.41 2.17
CA ILE A 35 13.85 -2.27 2.03
C ILE A 35 14.51 -1.14 1.22
N TYR A 36 15.76 -0.81 1.51
CA TYR A 36 16.49 0.25 0.80
C TYR A 36 16.62 -0.03 -0.71
N PHE A 37 16.74 -1.28 -1.11
CA PHE A 37 16.83 -1.69 -2.51
C PHE A 37 15.48 -2.05 -3.15
N ASP A 38 14.36 -1.72 -2.49
CA ASP A 38 13.00 -2.00 -2.96
C ASP A 38 12.73 -3.49 -3.26
N LEU A 39 13.36 -4.41 -2.51
CA LEU A 39 13.16 -5.86 -2.68
C LEU A 39 11.77 -6.32 -2.19
N TYR A 40 11.09 -5.52 -1.38
CA TYR A 40 9.79 -5.82 -0.79
C TYR A 40 8.71 -4.85 -1.28
N GLY A 41 8.85 -4.31 -2.49
CA GLY A 41 7.95 -3.33 -3.07
C GLY A 41 8.55 -1.94 -3.13
N LYS A 42 7.80 -0.97 -3.70
CA LYS A 42 8.27 0.41 -3.90
C LYS A 42 8.02 1.26 -2.66
N THR A 43 9.07 1.71 -2.00
CA THR A 43 8.97 2.42 -0.72
C THR A 43 9.30 3.90 -0.78
N ARG A 44 9.91 4.39 -1.86
CA ARG A 44 10.58 5.71 -1.87
C ARG A 44 9.76 6.85 -2.43
N ASP A 45 8.85 6.56 -3.33
CA ASP A 45 8.08 7.56 -4.05
C ASP A 45 6.60 7.18 -4.18
N ALA A 46 5.82 8.03 -4.85
CA ALA A 46 4.39 7.82 -5.06
C ALA A 46 4.07 6.83 -6.20
N GLY A 47 5.09 6.29 -6.88
CA GLY A 47 4.92 5.44 -8.06
C GLY A 47 4.54 6.22 -9.32
N VAL A 48 4.21 5.49 -10.37
CA VAL A 48 3.81 6.06 -11.67
C VAL A 48 2.49 5.41 -12.09
N ILE A 49 1.48 6.23 -12.33
CA ILE A 49 0.17 5.81 -12.80
C ILE A 49 0.29 5.30 -14.24
N GLN A 50 -0.36 4.20 -14.55
CA GLN A 50 -0.34 3.62 -15.88
C GLN A 50 -1.08 4.51 -16.90
N ALA A 51 -0.52 4.59 -18.11
CA ALA A 51 -1.04 5.47 -19.16
C ALA A 51 -2.22 4.88 -19.93
N GLY A 52 -2.47 3.57 -19.81
CA GLY A 52 -3.55 2.90 -20.53
C GLY A 52 -4.93 3.28 -20.00
N GLY A 53 -5.96 3.24 -20.85
CA GLY A 53 -7.36 3.25 -20.44
C GLY A 53 -7.90 1.84 -20.21
N LEU A 54 -9.10 1.76 -19.68
CA LEU A 54 -9.83 0.49 -19.58
C LEU A 54 -10.27 0.00 -20.95
N ALA A 55 -10.39 -1.31 -21.11
CA ALA A 55 -10.96 -1.88 -22.32
C ALA A 55 -12.43 -1.40 -22.50
N PRO A 56 -12.85 -1.04 -23.74
CA PRO A 56 -14.20 -0.52 -23.99
C PRO A 56 -15.30 -1.46 -23.48
N GLU A 57 -15.06 -2.76 -23.50
CA GLU A 57 -16.00 -3.78 -23.02
C GLU A 57 -16.22 -3.68 -21.50
N ILE A 58 -15.17 -3.35 -20.74
CA ILE A 58 -15.26 -3.15 -19.28
C ILE A 58 -16.04 -1.88 -18.99
N LEU A 59 -15.79 -0.81 -19.74
CA LEU A 59 -16.51 0.45 -19.59
C LEU A 59 -18.01 0.27 -19.88
N SER A 60 -18.35 -0.41 -20.99
CA SER A 60 -19.75 -0.68 -21.31
C SER A 60 -20.44 -1.51 -20.22
N GLN A 61 -19.79 -2.55 -19.70
CA GLN A 61 -20.35 -3.35 -18.61
C GLN A 61 -20.61 -2.52 -17.33
N ARG A 62 -19.70 -1.59 -16.99
CA ARG A 62 -19.91 -0.69 -15.85
C ARG A 62 -21.11 0.21 -16.04
N VAL A 63 -21.24 0.82 -17.23
CA VAL A 63 -22.40 1.66 -17.60
C VAL A 63 -23.70 0.85 -17.53
N ASP A 64 -23.72 -0.36 -18.09
CA ASP A 64 -24.88 -1.23 -18.07
C ASP A 64 -25.31 -1.58 -16.64
N VAL A 65 -24.35 -1.89 -15.74
CA VAL A 65 -24.64 -2.16 -14.32
C VAL A 65 -25.18 -0.93 -13.62
N GLN A 66 -24.59 0.25 -13.86
CA GLN A 66 -25.08 1.50 -13.27
C GLN A 66 -26.51 1.83 -13.75
N GLN A 67 -26.78 1.70 -15.04
CA GLN A 67 -28.11 1.94 -15.59
C GLN A 67 -29.15 0.96 -15.05
N ALA A 68 -28.81 -0.34 -14.99
CA ALA A 68 -29.71 -1.34 -14.41
C ALA A 68 -29.99 -1.07 -12.92
N THR A 69 -29.03 -0.51 -12.20
CA THR A 69 -29.22 -0.12 -10.79
C THR A 69 -30.14 1.10 -10.68
N ILE A 70 -29.98 2.10 -11.54
CA ILE A 70 -30.83 3.30 -11.57
C ILE A 70 -32.28 2.92 -11.94
N GLU A 71 -32.48 2.03 -12.91
CA GLU A 71 -33.80 1.55 -13.32
C GLU A 71 -34.53 0.77 -12.21
N GLN A 72 -33.80 0.17 -11.26
CA GLN A 72 -34.38 -0.50 -10.09
C GLN A 72 -34.76 0.49 -8.97
N MET A 73 -34.25 1.70 -9.02
CA MET A 73 -34.62 2.77 -8.13
C MET A 73 -35.84 3.52 -8.72
N ASP A 74 -36.70 4.05 -7.88
CA ASP A 74 -37.91 4.74 -8.31
C ASP A 74 -37.59 5.85 -9.34
N GLU A 75 -38.26 5.85 -10.50
CA GLU A 75 -37.99 6.67 -11.69
C GLU A 75 -37.91 8.20 -11.45
N ASN A 76 -38.23 8.66 -10.26
CA ASN A 76 -38.24 10.08 -9.91
C ASN A 76 -37.01 10.53 -9.12
N ASP A 77 -36.06 9.65 -8.85
CA ASP A 77 -34.86 10.01 -8.09
C ASP A 77 -33.66 10.17 -9.04
N GLU A 78 -33.20 11.41 -9.23
CA GLU A 78 -31.96 11.71 -9.95
C GLU A 78 -30.69 11.27 -9.19
N ALA A 79 -30.84 10.53 -8.09
CA ALA A 79 -29.75 10.07 -7.24
C ALA A 79 -28.95 8.94 -7.94
N GLN A 80 -27.65 9.07 -7.91
CA GLN A 80 -26.72 8.02 -8.32
C GLN A 80 -26.22 7.23 -7.13
N ILE A 81 -26.14 5.90 -7.25
CA ILE A 81 -25.39 5.08 -6.28
C ILE A 81 -23.94 4.98 -6.76
N LEU A 82 -23.03 5.49 -5.96
CA LEU A 82 -21.60 5.41 -6.20
C LEU A 82 -20.96 4.46 -5.19
N PHE A 83 -20.04 3.64 -5.68
CA PHE A 83 -19.27 2.70 -4.86
C PHE A 83 -17.84 3.22 -4.72
N GLY A 84 -17.33 3.23 -3.51
CA GLY A 84 -15.99 3.76 -3.28
C GLY A 84 -15.33 3.25 -2.01
N ASP A 85 -14.05 3.53 -1.90
CA ASP A 85 -13.24 3.24 -0.72
C ASP A 85 -12.66 4.52 -0.14
N LEU A 86 -13.02 4.81 1.12
CA LEU A 86 -12.54 5.97 1.87
C LEU A 86 -11.40 5.64 2.83
N HIS A 87 -10.85 4.42 2.76
CA HIS A 87 -9.82 3.97 3.69
C HIS A 87 -8.70 3.21 2.96
N VAL A 88 -7.86 3.96 2.24
CA VAL A 88 -6.74 3.41 1.48
C VAL A 88 -5.43 3.94 2.03
N HIS A 89 -4.49 3.04 2.32
CA HIS A 89 -3.17 3.35 2.81
C HIS A 89 -2.11 2.96 1.78
N SER A 90 -1.12 3.83 1.59
CA SER A 90 0.03 3.58 0.73
C SER A 90 1.30 3.27 1.53
N THR A 91 2.40 3.04 0.83
CA THR A 91 3.74 2.92 1.44
C THR A 91 4.14 4.15 2.28
N PHE A 92 3.45 5.28 2.16
CA PHE A 92 3.70 6.46 2.98
C PHE A 92 3.07 6.37 4.37
N SER A 93 2.13 5.46 4.58
CA SER A 93 1.52 5.19 5.88
C SER A 93 2.35 4.19 6.68
N THR A 94 2.64 4.52 7.95
CA THR A 94 3.50 3.69 8.79
C THR A 94 2.92 2.31 9.02
N ASP A 95 1.62 2.20 9.20
CA ASP A 95 0.93 0.94 9.44
C ASP A 95 0.90 0.06 8.18
N ALA A 96 0.54 0.62 7.02
CA ALA A 96 0.57 -0.11 5.77
C ALA A 96 1.99 -0.58 5.44
N PHE A 97 3.00 0.29 5.62
CA PHE A 97 4.40 -0.08 5.45
C PHE A 97 4.81 -1.26 6.34
N LEU A 98 4.47 -1.22 7.64
CA LEU A 98 4.85 -2.29 8.57
C LEU A 98 4.13 -3.61 8.29
N TRP A 99 2.80 -3.58 8.06
CA TRP A 99 2.00 -4.80 7.92
C TRP A 99 2.05 -5.40 6.52
N SER A 100 2.34 -4.60 5.49
CA SER A 100 2.48 -5.10 4.11
C SER A 100 3.83 -5.74 3.81
N MET A 101 4.79 -5.67 4.74
CA MET A 101 6.09 -6.32 4.54
C MET A 101 5.98 -7.85 4.58
N PRO A 102 6.73 -8.57 3.73
CA PRO A 102 6.69 -10.04 3.67
C PRO A 102 7.00 -10.73 5.00
N LEU A 103 7.79 -10.09 5.87
CA LEU A 103 8.10 -10.61 7.20
C LEU A 103 6.85 -10.84 8.07
N TYR A 104 5.81 -10.05 7.84
CA TYR A 104 4.51 -10.13 8.54
C TYR A 104 3.42 -10.81 7.70
N GLY A 105 3.79 -11.46 6.60
CA GLY A 105 2.86 -12.14 5.71
C GLY A 105 2.17 -11.22 4.69
N GLY A 106 2.63 -9.97 4.55
CA GLY A 106 2.16 -9.04 3.53
C GLY A 106 2.74 -9.35 2.15
N GLU A 107 2.14 -8.80 1.11
CA GLU A 107 2.52 -9.00 -0.30
C GLU A 107 3.56 -7.99 -0.80
N GLY A 108 3.96 -7.05 0.03
CA GLY A 108 4.87 -5.98 -0.30
C GLY A 108 4.27 -4.60 -0.02
N VAL A 109 4.98 -3.56 -0.41
CA VAL A 109 4.60 -2.17 -0.16
C VAL A 109 4.26 -1.49 -1.48
N TYR A 110 3.09 -0.88 -1.54
CA TYR A 110 2.53 -0.32 -2.75
C TYR A 110 2.44 1.21 -2.67
N PRO A 111 2.91 1.94 -3.69
CA PRO A 111 2.79 3.39 -3.76
C PRO A 111 1.36 3.84 -4.08
N ILE A 112 1.11 5.15 -3.96
CA ILE A 112 -0.21 5.75 -4.23
C ILE A 112 -0.67 5.50 -5.66
N ALA A 113 0.26 5.50 -6.63
CA ALA A 113 -0.07 5.21 -8.02
C ALA A 113 -0.66 3.82 -8.22
N ASP A 114 -0.17 2.82 -7.49
CA ASP A 114 -0.70 1.46 -7.56
C ASP A 114 -2.14 1.39 -6.99
N ALA A 115 -2.46 2.21 -5.98
CA ALA A 115 -3.83 2.32 -5.48
C ALA A 115 -4.77 2.93 -6.54
N CYS A 116 -4.32 3.95 -7.27
CA CYS A 116 -5.05 4.50 -8.41
C CYS A 116 -5.29 3.43 -9.49
N ASP A 117 -4.24 2.75 -9.91
CA ASP A 117 -4.33 1.72 -10.95
C ASP A 117 -5.21 0.54 -10.51
N TYR A 118 -5.16 0.16 -9.24
CA TYR A 118 -6.06 -0.85 -8.69
C TYR A 118 -7.53 -0.40 -8.71
N ALA A 119 -7.79 0.85 -8.33
CA ALA A 119 -9.14 1.41 -8.40
C ALA A 119 -9.70 1.40 -9.83
N ARG A 120 -8.87 1.79 -10.81
CA ARG A 120 -9.23 1.88 -12.22
C ARG A 120 -9.42 0.50 -12.88
N TYR A 121 -8.43 -0.39 -12.73
CA TYR A 121 -8.36 -1.64 -13.51
C TYR A 121 -8.93 -2.86 -12.79
N CYS A 122 -8.91 -2.88 -11.47
CA CYS A 122 -9.25 -4.08 -10.70
C CYS A 122 -10.58 -3.98 -9.96
N SER A 123 -10.77 -2.94 -9.14
CA SER A 123 -11.94 -2.83 -8.28
C SER A 123 -13.14 -2.17 -8.94
N GLY A 124 -12.92 -1.32 -9.91
CA GLY A 124 -13.99 -0.62 -10.64
C GLY A 124 -14.84 0.28 -9.76
N ILE A 125 -14.24 0.91 -8.75
CA ILE A 125 -14.92 1.84 -7.84
C ILE A 125 -15.00 3.23 -8.46
N ASP A 126 -16.06 3.97 -8.13
CA ASP A 126 -16.32 5.31 -8.66
C ASP A 126 -15.48 6.39 -7.98
N PHE A 127 -15.08 6.17 -6.72
CA PHE A 127 -14.22 7.09 -5.99
C PHE A 127 -13.39 6.36 -4.93
N TRP A 128 -12.28 6.96 -4.56
CA TRP A 128 -11.45 6.49 -3.46
C TRP A 128 -10.70 7.64 -2.80
N ALA A 129 -10.24 7.44 -1.57
CA ALA A 129 -9.46 8.42 -0.84
C ALA A 129 -8.23 7.79 -0.20
N ILE A 130 -7.06 8.43 -0.40
CA ILE A 130 -5.86 8.06 0.33
C ILE A 130 -5.92 8.65 1.76
N THR A 131 -5.72 7.79 2.74
CA THR A 131 -5.84 8.11 4.16
C THR A 131 -4.60 7.71 4.95
N ASP A 132 -3.42 7.93 4.36
CA ASP A 132 -2.15 7.67 5.01
C ASP A 132 -2.04 8.37 6.36
N HIS A 133 -1.49 7.69 7.35
CA HIS A 133 -1.25 8.24 8.67
C HIS A 133 -0.32 9.48 8.63
N ALA A 134 -0.79 10.58 9.22
CA ALA A 134 -0.14 11.89 9.12
C ALA A 134 1.25 11.94 9.79
N GLU A 135 1.49 11.13 10.82
CA GLU A 135 2.76 11.09 11.56
C GLU A 135 3.97 10.67 10.69
N ALA A 136 3.73 9.94 9.61
CA ALA A 136 4.77 9.57 8.64
C ALA A 136 4.86 10.54 7.45
N THR A 137 3.94 11.51 7.36
CA THR A 137 3.81 12.41 6.22
C THR A 137 4.77 13.61 6.32
N THR A 138 5.83 13.58 5.54
CA THR A 138 6.73 14.74 5.35
C THR A 138 6.15 15.71 4.31
N LYS A 139 6.68 16.94 4.27
CA LYS A 139 6.31 17.92 3.21
C LYS A 139 6.53 17.34 1.80
N LYS A 140 7.59 16.56 1.61
CA LYS A 140 7.88 15.91 0.33
C LYS A 140 6.79 14.88 -0.01
N ARG A 141 6.50 13.95 0.91
CA ARG A 141 5.46 12.92 0.74
C ARG A 141 4.10 13.55 0.47
N TRP A 142 3.73 14.58 1.23
CA TRP A 142 2.48 15.30 1.00
C TRP A 142 2.39 15.93 -0.40
N SER A 143 3.49 16.50 -0.89
CA SER A 143 3.55 17.03 -2.26
C SER A 143 3.41 15.92 -3.31
N GLN A 144 4.05 14.78 -3.09
CA GLN A 144 3.96 13.61 -3.96
C GLN A 144 2.55 13.02 -3.96
N THR A 145 1.91 12.89 -2.79
CA THR A 145 0.52 12.44 -2.66
C THR A 145 -0.43 13.31 -3.48
N LYS A 146 -0.36 14.64 -3.30
CA LYS A 146 -1.20 15.56 -4.05
C LYS A 146 -0.96 15.49 -5.56
N GLN A 147 0.27 15.30 -5.99
CA GLN A 147 0.58 15.18 -7.41
C GLN A 147 0.03 13.89 -7.97
N SER A 148 0.26 12.75 -7.30
CA SER A 148 -0.26 11.46 -7.72
C SER A 148 -1.79 11.44 -7.83
N LEU A 149 -2.49 12.05 -6.87
CA LEU A 149 -3.96 12.17 -6.94
C LEU A 149 -4.44 13.05 -8.11
N ARG A 150 -3.72 14.14 -8.43
CA ARG A 150 -4.04 14.95 -9.61
C ARG A 150 -3.83 14.18 -10.91
N ASP A 151 -2.75 13.43 -10.99
CA ASP A 151 -2.44 12.62 -12.17
C ASP A 151 -3.46 11.49 -12.34
N CYS A 152 -3.92 10.88 -11.25
CA CYS A 152 -5.00 9.89 -11.24
C CYS A 152 -6.31 10.50 -11.74
N ASN A 153 -6.74 11.64 -11.17
CA ASN A 153 -7.97 12.32 -11.59
C ASN A 153 -7.90 12.82 -13.04
N ALA A 154 -6.72 13.21 -13.52
CA ALA A 154 -6.56 13.60 -14.92
C ALA A 154 -6.76 12.41 -15.87
N ARG A 155 -6.40 11.19 -15.44
CA ARG A 155 -6.66 9.98 -16.20
C ARG A 155 -8.15 9.65 -16.26
N ALA A 156 -8.82 9.65 -15.11
CA ALA A 156 -10.25 9.40 -15.02
C ALA A 156 -11.10 10.43 -15.82
N GLY A 157 -10.61 11.66 -15.96
CA GLY A 157 -11.27 12.72 -16.70
C GLY A 157 -10.86 12.85 -18.17
N ASP A 158 -9.99 11.97 -18.70
CA ASP A 158 -9.51 12.06 -20.09
C ASP A 158 -10.49 11.42 -21.06
N PRO A 159 -11.26 12.21 -21.86
CA PRO A 159 -12.23 11.66 -22.81
C PRO A 159 -11.59 10.88 -23.97
N SER A 160 -10.28 11.05 -24.22
CA SER A 160 -9.55 10.28 -25.24
C SER A 160 -9.08 8.92 -24.73
N ASN A 161 -9.12 8.73 -23.41
CA ASN A 161 -8.68 7.50 -22.74
C ASN A 161 -9.52 7.28 -21.47
N PRO A 162 -10.83 7.05 -21.59
CA PRO A 162 -11.75 6.93 -20.47
C PRO A 162 -11.44 5.69 -19.62
N ASP A 163 -11.73 5.80 -18.34
CA ASP A 163 -11.62 4.73 -17.35
C ASP A 163 -13.00 4.20 -16.96
#